data_4268c74ae1ca9cef248b1531a650ac82
#
_entry.id   4268c74ae1ca9cef248b1531a650ac82
#
_cell.length_a   1.000
_cell.length_b   1.000
_cell.length_c   1.000
_cell.angle_alpha   90.00
_cell.angle_beta   90.00
_cell.angle_gamma   90.00
#
_symmetry.space_group_name_H-M   'P 1'
#
loop_
_entity.id
_entity.type
_entity.pdbx_description
1 polymer ?
#
loop_
_entity_poly.entity_id
_entity_poly.type
_entity_poly.pdbx_seq_one_letter_code
_entity_poly.pdbx_strand_id
1 'polypeptide(L)'
;MKSFVKFIRTYRKGEIIFAEGSPGQEMYVISSGAVKVTTTKSGKETLLARMGTGEFFGEMSLVDAAPRSGTASADEDGTRLVELDLDRFLYLVQQQPAFALTIMHTLCERIRKRDALYLELLGKSGGEQSPAADETQAGEQGGAL
;
A
#
# COMPACT_ATOMS: atom_id res chain seq x y z
N MET A 1 -9.82 21.70 -6.02
CA MET A 1 -10.13 20.60 -6.69
C MET A 1 -9.79 20.61 -8.09
N LYS A 2 -10.08 21.61 -8.83
CA LYS A 2 -9.70 21.63 -10.17
C LYS A 2 -8.26 21.32 -10.31
N SER A 3 -7.43 21.68 -9.38
CA SER A 3 -6.02 21.46 -9.58
C SER A 3 -5.67 19.98 -9.56
N PHE A 4 -6.50 19.14 -9.03
CA PHE A 4 -6.14 17.73 -9.00
C PHE A 4 -6.36 17.03 -10.34
N VAL A 5 -7.17 17.62 -11.19
CA VAL A 5 -7.39 17.02 -12.49
C VAL A 5 -6.10 16.93 -13.27
N LYS A 6 -5.20 17.88 -13.04
CA LYS A 6 -3.94 17.90 -13.75
C LYS A 6 -3.02 16.76 -13.39
N PHE A 7 -3.29 16.08 -12.29
CA PHE A 7 -2.40 15.04 -11.84
C PHE A 7 -2.96 13.65 -12.07
N ILE A 8 -3.99 13.54 -12.91
CA ILE A 8 -4.56 12.25 -13.24
C ILE A 8 -3.84 11.70 -14.45
N ARG A 9 -3.38 10.47 -14.32
CA ARG A 9 -2.74 9.78 -15.43
C ARG A 9 -3.53 8.55 -15.76
N THR A 10 -3.58 8.21 -17.03
CA THR A 10 -4.35 7.05 -17.50
C THR A 10 -3.39 5.98 -18.00
N TYR A 11 -3.67 4.74 -17.67
CA TYR A 11 -2.80 3.62 -18.00
C TYR A 11 -3.57 2.52 -18.72
N ARG A 12 -2.86 1.80 -19.58
CA ARG A 12 -3.43 0.62 -20.22
C ARG A 12 -3.13 -0.60 -19.37
N LYS A 13 -3.93 -1.62 -19.50
CA LYS A 13 -3.72 -2.85 -18.76
C LYS A 13 -2.30 -3.36 -19.04
N GLY A 14 -1.58 -3.71 -17.99
CA GLY A 14 -0.20 -4.20 -18.11
C GLY A 14 0.85 -3.12 -18.07
N GLU A 15 0.47 -1.87 -18.19
CA GLU A 15 1.43 -0.79 -18.19
C GLU A 15 1.99 -0.62 -16.78
N ILE A 16 3.31 -0.48 -16.67
CA ILE A 16 3.95 -0.36 -15.38
C ILE A 16 3.89 1.07 -14.86
N ILE A 17 3.43 1.23 -13.64
CA ILE A 17 3.36 2.54 -12.99
C ILE A 17 4.69 2.83 -12.34
N PHE A 18 5.26 1.86 -11.61
CA PHE A 18 6.61 1.97 -11.12
C PHE A 18 7.17 0.55 -10.90
N ALA A 19 8.47 0.43 -10.97
CA ALA A 19 9.13 -0.86 -10.86
C ALA A 19 9.72 -1.07 -9.48
N GLU A 20 9.71 -2.31 -9.04
CA GLU A 20 10.27 -2.69 -7.75
C GLU A 20 11.72 -2.23 -7.66
N GLY A 21 12.10 -1.67 -6.53
CA GLY A 21 13.46 -1.22 -6.30
C GLY A 21 13.78 0.15 -6.86
N SER A 22 12.91 0.71 -7.68
CA SER A 22 13.19 2.02 -8.24
C SER A 22 12.93 3.10 -7.20
N PRO A 23 13.55 4.27 -7.36
CA PRO A 23 13.29 5.36 -6.44
C PRO A 23 11.94 5.98 -6.78
N GLY A 24 11.32 6.57 -5.82
CA GLY A 24 10.05 7.25 -6.06
C GLY A 24 9.69 8.06 -4.85
N GLN A 25 8.88 9.08 -5.05
CA GLN A 25 8.47 9.94 -3.97
C GLN A 25 7.00 10.30 -4.10
N GLU A 26 6.24 9.52 -4.86
CA GLU A 26 4.83 9.80 -5.04
C GLU A 26 3.98 8.64 -4.56
N MET A 27 2.76 8.97 -4.16
CA MET A 27 1.77 7.94 -3.93
C MET A 27 0.67 8.12 -4.96
N TYR A 28 -0.17 7.13 -5.09
CA TYR A 28 -1.24 7.16 -6.09
C TYR A 28 -2.57 6.77 -5.48
N VAL A 29 -3.62 7.47 -5.88
CA VAL A 29 -4.97 7.12 -5.48
C VAL A 29 -5.68 6.64 -6.74
N ILE A 30 -6.35 5.51 -6.68
CA ILE A 30 -7.01 4.95 -7.84
C ILE A 30 -8.36 5.63 -8.02
N SER A 31 -8.47 6.42 -9.08
CA SER A 31 -9.72 7.11 -9.39
C SER A 31 -10.69 6.15 -10.07
N SER A 32 -10.19 5.27 -10.92
CA SER A 32 -11.02 4.24 -11.52
C SER A 32 -10.09 3.15 -12.04
N GLY A 33 -10.58 1.95 -12.16
CA GLY A 33 -9.82 0.85 -12.68
C GLY A 33 -9.23 -0.01 -11.59
N ALA A 34 -8.11 -0.66 -11.88
CA ALA A 34 -7.48 -1.56 -10.93
C ALA A 34 -5.97 -1.58 -11.12
N VAL A 35 -5.25 -1.84 -10.03
CA VAL A 35 -3.80 -1.90 -10.03
C VAL A 35 -3.40 -3.17 -9.29
N LYS A 36 -2.35 -3.83 -9.76
CA LYS A 36 -1.80 -4.95 -9.02
C LYS A 36 -0.35 -4.63 -8.66
N VAL A 37 0.06 -5.14 -7.52
CA VAL A 37 1.43 -4.97 -7.05
C VAL A 37 2.04 -6.36 -6.94
N THR A 38 3.21 -6.53 -7.54
CA THR A 38 3.87 -7.82 -7.58
C THR A 38 5.31 -7.68 -7.13
N THR A 39 5.94 -8.79 -6.78
CA THR A 39 7.35 -8.79 -6.43
C THR A 39 8.01 -10.01 -7.03
N THR A 40 9.30 -9.89 -7.30
CA THR A 40 10.07 -11.04 -7.77
C THR A 40 11.13 -11.43 -6.76
N LYS A 41 11.03 -10.94 -5.54
CA LYS A 41 12.05 -11.25 -4.52
C LYS A 41 12.15 -12.72 -4.18
N SER A 42 11.08 -13.47 -4.40
CA SER A 42 11.10 -14.88 -4.12
C SER A 42 11.65 -15.71 -5.28
N GLY A 43 12.10 -15.07 -6.31
CA GLY A 43 12.61 -15.77 -7.49
C GLY A 43 11.61 -15.93 -8.59
N LYS A 44 10.37 -15.62 -8.34
CA LYS A 44 9.33 -15.65 -9.37
C LYS A 44 8.34 -14.55 -9.05
N GLU A 45 7.57 -14.15 -10.04
CA GLU A 45 6.61 -13.10 -9.84
C GLU A 45 5.50 -13.55 -8.90
N THR A 46 5.28 -12.82 -7.83
CA THR A 46 4.27 -13.13 -6.84
C THR A 46 3.37 -11.94 -6.66
N LEU A 47 2.08 -12.17 -6.68
CA LEU A 47 1.11 -11.10 -6.47
C LEU A 47 1.06 -10.73 -4.99
N LEU A 48 1.30 -9.46 -4.69
CA LEU A 48 1.21 -8.96 -3.33
C LEU A 48 -0.16 -8.38 -3.01
N ALA A 49 -0.74 -7.69 -3.98
CA ALA A 49 -2.03 -7.04 -3.76
C ALA A 49 -2.68 -6.66 -5.06
N ARG A 50 -4.00 -6.61 -5.07
CA ARG A 50 -4.76 -6.06 -6.16
C ARG A 50 -5.71 -5.05 -5.55
N MET A 51 -5.73 -3.84 -6.12
CA MET A 51 -6.49 -2.73 -5.54
C MET A 51 -7.38 -2.10 -6.58
N GLY A 52 -8.45 -1.51 -6.12
CA GLY A 52 -9.42 -0.89 -7.01
C GLY A 52 -9.74 0.54 -6.66
N THR A 53 -10.82 1.04 -7.21
CA THR A 53 -11.21 2.44 -7.05
C THR A 53 -11.28 2.85 -5.58
N GLY A 54 -10.70 3.99 -5.28
CA GLY A 54 -10.71 4.55 -3.94
C GLY A 54 -9.52 4.11 -3.08
N GLU A 55 -8.78 3.11 -3.51
CA GLU A 55 -7.62 2.65 -2.74
C GLU A 55 -6.37 3.39 -3.17
N PHE A 56 -5.34 3.33 -2.36
CA PHE A 56 -4.10 4.04 -2.65
C PHE A 56 -2.91 3.12 -2.46
N PHE A 57 -1.79 3.49 -3.08
CA PHE A 57 -0.56 2.72 -2.97
C PHE A 57 0.64 3.65 -3.18
N GLY A 58 1.83 3.17 -2.84
CA GLY A 58 3.04 3.96 -3.01
C GLY A 58 3.31 4.92 -1.87
N GLU A 59 2.51 4.86 -0.82
CA GLU A 59 2.61 5.81 0.28
C GLU A 59 3.92 5.70 1.05
N MET A 60 4.53 4.54 1.08
CA MET A 60 5.76 4.39 1.85
C MET A 60 6.89 5.23 1.24
N SER A 61 6.97 5.26 -0.08
CA SER A 61 7.99 6.09 -0.72
C SER A 61 7.73 7.56 -0.52
N LEU A 62 6.47 7.94 -0.41
CA LEU A 62 6.13 9.32 -0.17
C LEU A 62 6.62 9.77 1.20
N VAL A 63 6.44 8.91 2.19
CA VAL A 63 6.73 9.28 3.57
C VAL A 63 8.22 9.17 3.90
N ASP A 64 8.87 8.10 3.51
CA ASP A 64 10.25 7.89 3.92
C ASP A 64 11.23 7.74 2.75
N ALA A 65 10.78 8.01 1.54
CA ALA A 65 11.63 7.97 0.35
C ALA A 65 12.28 6.60 0.16
N ALA A 66 11.68 5.55 0.70
CA ALA A 66 12.23 4.21 0.53
C ALA A 66 12.01 3.74 -0.91
N PRO A 67 12.88 2.90 -1.44
CA PRO A 67 12.68 2.34 -2.77
C PRO A 67 11.38 1.57 -2.85
N ARG A 68 10.83 1.49 -4.04
CA ARG A 68 9.54 0.79 -4.23
C ARG A 68 9.66 -0.66 -3.81
N SER A 69 8.76 -1.13 -2.96
CA SER A 69 8.81 -2.47 -2.43
C SER A 69 8.22 -3.52 -3.37
N GLY A 70 7.61 -3.08 -4.44
CA GLY A 70 7.06 -3.99 -5.44
C GLY A 70 6.85 -3.25 -6.74
N THR A 71 6.45 -3.97 -7.78
CA THR A 71 6.13 -3.37 -9.07
C THR A 71 4.63 -3.16 -9.14
N ALA A 72 4.21 -1.94 -9.43
CA ALA A 72 2.81 -1.62 -9.60
C ALA A 72 2.49 -1.52 -11.08
N SER A 73 1.44 -2.18 -11.51
CA SER A 73 1.01 -2.11 -12.91
C SER A 73 -0.50 -2.03 -12.98
N ALA A 74 -0.99 -1.41 -14.05
CA ALA A 74 -2.43 -1.32 -14.24
C ALA A 74 -2.97 -2.71 -14.57
N ASP A 75 -4.10 -3.05 -13.98
CA ASP A 75 -4.71 -4.36 -14.18
C ASP A 75 -6.00 -4.26 -14.97
N GLU A 76 -6.33 -3.09 -15.47
CA GLU A 76 -7.46 -2.86 -16.36
C GLU A 76 -7.11 -1.74 -17.31
N ASP A 77 -7.67 -1.78 -18.52
CA ASP A 77 -7.46 -0.69 -19.46
C ASP A 77 -8.19 0.54 -18.95
N GLY A 78 -7.60 1.70 -19.17
CA GLY A 78 -8.23 2.93 -18.74
C GLY A 78 -8.13 3.20 -17.26
N THR A 79 -7.21 2.53 -16.57
CA THR A 79 -7.01 2.80 -15.15
C THR A 79 -6.53 4.24 -14.97
N ARG A 80 -7.20 4.96 -14.10
CA ARG A 80 -6.88 6.37 -13.85
C ARG A 80 -6.38 6.55 -12.44
N LEU A 81 -5.22 7.18 -12.31
CA LEU A 81 -4.58 7.39 -11.03
C LEU A 81 -4.36 8.86 -10.78
N VAL A 82 -4.58 9.27 -9.54
CA VAL A 82 -4.19 10.62 -9.11
C VAL A 82 -2.81 10.49 -8.49
N GLU A 83 -1.84 11.19 -9.03
CA GLU A 83 -0.47 11.12 -8.54
C GLU A 83 -0.24 12.25 -7.54
N LEU A 84 0.23 11.91 -6.34
CA LEU A 84 0.45 12.89 -5.29
C LEU A 84 1.90 12.83 -4.83
N ASP A 85 2.62 13.93 -5.01
CA ASP A 85 3.94 14.05 -4.40
C ASP A 85 3.70 14.62 -2.99
N LEU A 86 4.75 14.85 -2.24
CA LEU A 86 4.60 15.30 -0.87
C LEU A 86 3.88 16.65 -0.77
N ASP A 87 4.22 17.58 -1.66
CA ASP A 87 3.57 18.89 -1.60
C ASP A 87 2.08 18.80 -1.84
N ARG A 88 1.66 18.00 -2.81
CA ARG A 88 0.26 17.84 -3.09
C ARG A 88 -0.44 17.09 -1.96
N PHE A 89 0.25 16.13 -1.40
CA PHE A 89 -0.31 15.38 -0.28
C PHE A 89 -0.56 16.32 0.90
N LEU A 90 0.41 17.15 1.24
CA LEU A 90 0.27 18.07 2.35
C LEU A 90 -0.81 19.11 2.08
N TYR A 91 -0.90 19.57 0.85
CA TYR A 91 -1.95 20.50 0.50
C TYR A 91 -3.32 19.86 0.70
N LEU A 92 -3.47 18.61 0.26
CA LEU A 92 -4.74 17.94 0.40
C LEU A 92 -5.10 17.74 1.87
N VAL A 93 -4.13 17.38 2.70
CA VAL A 93 -4.36 17.20 4.13
C VAL A 93 -4.77 18.52 4.76
N GLN A 94 -4.17 19.62 4.31
CA GLN A 94 -4.51 20.92 4.83
C GLN A 94 -5.95 21.29 4.50
N GLN A 95 -6.37 20.98 3.28
CA GLN A 95 -7.73 21.31 2.86
C GLN A 95 -8.76 20.37 3.46
N GLN A 96 -8.39 19.13 3.66
CA GLN A 96 -9.31 18.13 4.20
C GLN A 96 -8.54 17.25 5.19
N PRO A 97 -8.46 17.70 6.44
CA PRO A 97 -7.71 16.92 7.43
C PRO A 97 -8.19 15.47 7.58
N ALA A 98 -9.46 15.22 7.32
CA ALA A 98 -9.97 13.87 7.41
C ALA A 98 -9.32 12.93 6.41
N PHE A 99 -8.71 13.46 5.37
CA PHE A 99 -8.00 12.64 4.41
C PHE A 99 -6.84 11.91 5.08
N ALA A 100 -6.14 12.61 5.99
CA ALA A 100 -5.04 11.97 6.72
C ALA A 100 -5.55 10.85 7.60
N LEU A 101 -6.71 11.02 8.21
CA LEU A 101 -7.27 9.96 9.04
C LEU A 101 -7.68 8.76 8.19
N THR A 102 -8.20 9.01 7.01
CA THR A 102 -8.56 7.92 6.10
C THR A 102 -7.33 7.11 5.72
N ILE A 103 -6.24 7.81 5.42
CA ILE A 103 -4.99 7.12 5.08
C ILE A 103 -4.51 6.28 6.27
N MET A 104 -4.52 6.86 7.46
CA MET A 104 -4.07 6.15 8.64
C MET A 104 -4.95 4.94 8.94
N HIS A 105 -6.25 5.10 8.79
CA HIS A 105 -7.18 4.00 9.03
C HIS A 105 -6.90 2.84 8.08
N THR A 106 -6.70 3.15 6.81
CA THR A 106 -6.43 2.11 5.82
C THR A 106 -5.11 1.41 6.12
N LEU A 107 -4.09 2.17 6.50
CA LEU A 107 -2.81 1.56 6.84
C LEU A 107 -2.92 0.67 8.06
N CYS A 108 -3.70 1.07 9.04
CA CYS A 108 -3.93 0.24 10.22
C CYS A 108 -4.63 -1.06 9.84
N GLU A 109 -5.60 -0.97 8.93
CA GLU A 109 -6.27 -2.17 8.48
C GLU A 109 -5.34 -3.10 7.74
N ARG A 110 -4.46 -2.55 6.93
CA ARG A 110 -3.49 -3.37 6.21
C ARG A 110 -2.53 -4.07 7.16
N ILE A 111 -2.11 -3.38 8.21
CA ILE A 111 -1.25 -3.96 9.21
C ILE A 111 -1.97 -5.09 9.93
N ARG A 112 -3.21 -4.89 10.31
CA ARG A 112 -3.96 -5.93 11.00
C ARG A 112 -4.15 -7.17 10.13
N LYS A 113 -4.40 -6.98 8.84
CA LYS A 113 -4.56 -8.10 7.93
C LYS A 113 -3.25 -8.87 7.81
N ARG A 114 -2.16 -8.14 7.72
CA ARG A 114 -0.86 -8.78 7.60
C ARG A 114 -0.53 -9.56 8.85
N ASP A 115 -0.83 -9.00 10.02
CA ASP A 115 -0.58 -9.68 11.28
C ASP A 115 -1.42 -10.96 11.40
N ALA A 116 -2.68 -10.88 11.02
CA ALA A 116 -3.54 -12.05 11.07
C ALA A 116 -3.03 -13.14 10.15
N LEU A 117 -2.57 -12.76 8.96
CA LEU A 117 -2.06 -13.72 8.03
C LEU A 117 -0.77 -14.34 8.54
N TYR A 118 0.08 -13.54 9.15
CA TYR A 118 1.32 -14.03 9.69
C TYR A 118 1.06 -15.03 10.81
N LEU A 119 0.13 -14.73 11.69
CA LEU A 119 -0.20 -15.64 12.77
C LEU A 119 -0.79 -16.93 12.22
N GLU A 120 -1.57 -16.85 11.17
CA GLU A 120 -2.13 -18.02 10.57
C GLU A 120 -1.03 -18.91 9.99
N LEU A 121 -0.05 -18.32 9.35
CA LEU A 121 1.05 -19.07 8.79
C LEU A 121 1.88 -19.72 9.88
N LEU A 122 2.10 -19.01 10.97
CA LEU A 122 2.85 -19.58 12.07
C LEU A 122 2.10 -20.76 12.67
N GLY A 123 0.81 -20.64 12.79
CA GLY A 123 0.03 -21.73 13.33
C GLY A 123 0.11 -22.96 12.46
N LYS A 124 0.14 -22.78 11.16
CA LYS A 124 0.21 -23.91 10.28
C LYS A 124 1.54 -24.58 10.32
N SER A 125 2.59 -23.84 10.33
CA SER A 125 3.89 -24.46 10.24
C SER A 125 4.46 -24.79 11.58
N GLY A 126 4.04 -24.14 12.62
CA GLY A 126 4.66 -24.41 13.82
C GLY A 126 3.74 -24.88 14.86
N GLY A 127 2.89 -25.68 14.53
CA GLY A 127 1.96 -26.09 15.50
C GLY A 127 2.64 -26.55 16.73
N GLU A 128 3.83 -26.95 16.62
CA GLU A 128 4.47 -27.45 17.76
C GLU A 128 5.07 -26.41 18.61
N GLN A 129 5.13 -25.23 18.20
CA GLN A 129 5.75 -24.25 18.90
C GLN A 129 5.17 -23.96 20.18
N SER A 130 5.81 -23.54 21.03
CA SER A 130 5.35 -23.18 22.23
C SER A 130 4.86 -21.87 22.15
N PRO A 131 3.86 -21.73 22.44
CA PRO A 131 3.29 -20.53 22.24
C PRO A 131 3.59 -19.63 23.24
N ALA A 132 3.65 -20.02 24.04
CA ALA A 132 3.90 -19.25 24.98
C ALA A 132 4.49 -18.17 24.85
N ALA A 133 5.07 -18.29 24.96
CA ALA A 133 5.75 -17.42 24.89
C ALA A 133 5.34 -16.31 24.62
N ASP A 134 5.60 -15.94 24.33
CA ASP A 134 5.59 -14.91 23.85
C ASP A 134 4.58 -14.26 23.65
N GLU A 135 4.08 -14.51 23.20
CA GLU A 135 3.16 -13.93 22.78
C GLU A 135 2.65 -13.05 23.56
N THR A 136 2.48 -13.28 24.42
CA THR A 136 1.89 -12.52 25.21
C THR A 136 2.32 -11.24 25.25
N GLN A 137 3.27 -11.03 25.71
CA GLN A 137 3.67 -9.80 25.84
C GLN A 137 3.61 -9.08 24.67
N ALA A 138 3.94 -9.59 23.75
CA ALA A 138 3.93 -8.88 22.57
C ALA A 138 2.67 -8.22 22.39
N GLY A 139 1.73 -8.92 22.53
CA GLY A 139 0.49 -8.36 22.21
C GLY A 139 0.23 -7.11 22.87
N GLU A 140 0.43 -7.06 24.06
CA GLU A 140 0.04 -5.92 24.66
C GLU A 140 0.78 -4.78 24.29
N GLN A 141 1.90 -4.90 24.02
CA GLN A 141 2.54 -3.75 23.65
C GLN A 141 1.93 -3.19 22.54
N GLY A 142 1.60 -3.92 21.64
CA GLY A 142 1.04 -3.37 20.47
C GLY A 142 -0.10 -2.55 20.88
N GLY A 143 -0.82 -3.10 21.71
CA GLY A 143 -1.99 -2.38 22.00
C GLY A 143 -1.70 -1.05 22.56
N ALA A 144 -0.68 -0.97 23.18
CA ALA A 144 -0.41 0.26 23.80
C ALA A 144 -0.46 1.38 22.85
N LEU A 145 -0.24 1.17 21.68
CA LEU A 145 -0.26 2.24 20.81
C LEU A 145 -1.54 2.55 20.32
#